data_26816e49e7c3bfb315fb4302b8e25ba8
#
_entry.id   26816e49e7c3bfb315fb4302b8e25ba8
#
_cell.length_a   1.000
_cell.length_b   1.000
_cell.length_c   1.000
_cell.angle_alpha   90.00
_cell.angle_beta   90.00
_cell.angle_gamma   90.00
#
_symmetry.space_group_name_H-M   'P 1'
#
loop_
_entity.id
_entity.type
_entity.pdbx_description
1 polymer ?
#
loop_
_entity_poly.entity_id
_entity_poly.type
_entity_poly.pdbx_seq_one_letter_code
_entity_poly.pdbx_strand_id
1 'polypeptide(L)'
;MSMTISNRVSALLLHLPVLAVLLHLHGQAAALSSAAYFPLGGQATVRLPPAPYQPRFAARAVVLDDAQRRAPGFVVAVSAEAGAGAYTCSLVLLLGGVKVWASDHLDKFVARALCRLELTEDGQLRLTDGAGKVGWLSGTAGQGVKALHLDSKTGNLILVDAQNHTRWQSSDDPTDKFLRGQHRRLPVYLITPMINVMSSPFYSFELDKGKIATYIHLGDTSYSYWELAAPTANSTMASARLDASGLKMLNAQGLTVAQISPPVKKPPLSFLALGGDGNLEMYYHDAQHQRFRVSYKALGFCELPLSCGIHEVCSAAGRCKDFAAYTDMPAAIAGDDPCYATAAGEGCMVHLRGVTTVLRAALSSPLANVTLRECVAQCASDLSCNAALYVKDSGVAVVDDDHGGVCWHYTLTVGAREVTGGYRRRYSYCVKFTAAVGGGGDGDGGDADDSSRGMLGKILMVGGAIDVVCAVVFTVLVVLHFRRLRRLAATVDSRVVELQQGEAEGAEEQNGSDHDSDETEHN
;
A
#
# COMPACT_ATOMS: atom_id res chain seq x y z
N MET A 1 71.35 4.01 -37.69
CA MET A 1 70.45 4.62 -36.68
C MET A 1 69.29 5.32 -37.35
N SER A 2 68.56 4.62 -38.21
CA SER A 2 67.51 5.24 -39.04
C SER A 2 66.30 4.31 -39.34
N MET A 3 66.06 3.23 -38.52
CA MET A 3 64.95 2.26 -38.76
C MET A 3 63.96 2.13 -37.63
N THR A 4 64.08 2.92 -36.54
CA THR A 4 63.22 2.80 -35.36
C THR A 4 62.16 3.92 -35.21
N ILE A 5 62.15 4.93 -36.06
CA ILE A 5 61.20 6.04 -35.99
C ILE A 5 59.95 5.78 -36.86
N SER A 6 60.07 5.01 -37.96
CA SER A 6 58.94 4.74 -38.87
C SER A 6 57.85 3.84 -38.28
N ASN A 7 58.19 2.88 -37.40
CA ASN A 7 57.19 1.96 -36.81
C ASN A 7 56.36 2.57 -35.66
N ARG A 8 56.84 3.63 -35.02
CA ARG A 8 56.09 4.31 -33.96
C ARG A 8 55.02 5.29 -34.50
N VAL A 9 55.30 5.88 -35.67
CA VAL A 9 54.34 6.80 -36.32
C VAL A 9 53.18 6.04 -36.96
N SER A 10 53.42 4.84 -37.52
CA SER A 10 52.35 3.98 -38.07
C SER A 10 51.44 3.41 -37.00
N ALA A 11 51.97 3.07 -35.82
CA ALA A 11 51.15 2.60 -34.68
C ALA A 11 50.26 3.74 -34.10
N LEU A 12 50.76 4.97 -34.08
CA LEU A 12 49.98 6.14 -33.62
C LEU A 12 48.83 6.48 -34.56
N LEU A 13 49.03 6.33 -35.88
CA LEU A 13 48.01 6.63 -36.88
C LEU A 13 46.88 5.57 -36.95
N LEU A 14 47.15 4.32 -36.53
CA LEU A 14 46.15 3.25 -36.45
C LEU A 14 45.25 3.35 -35.19
N HIS A 15 45.70 4.02 -34.12
CA HIS A 15 44.91 4.21 -32.90
C HIS A 15 44.01 5.45 -32.92
N LEU A 16 44.28 6.43 -33.80
CA LEU A 16 43.46 7.65 -33.93
C LEU A 16 41.99 7.34 -34.33
N PRO A 17 41.70 6.50 -35.34
CA PRO A 17 40.31 6.20 -35.68
C PRO A 17 39.60 5.38 -34.60
N VAL A 18 40.30 4.48 -33.89
CA VAL A 18 39.71 3.70 -32.77
C VAL A 18 39.38 4.60 -31.58
N LEU A 19 40.27 5.55 -31.26
CA LEU A 19 40.02 6.55 -30.22
C LEU A 19 38.86 7.49 -30.59
N ALA A 20 38.78 7.89 -31.87
CA ALA A 20 37.68 8.71 -32.38
C ALA A 20 36.34 7.96 -32.36
N VAL A 21 36.31 6.65 -32.67
CA VAL A 21 35.10 5.81 -32.55
C VAL A 21 34.73 5.58 -31.10
N LEU A 22 35.69 5.34 -30.20
CA LEU A 22 35.45 5.24 -28.77
C LEU A 22 34.95 6.55 -28.16
N LEU A 23 35.49 7.70 -28.58
CA LEU A 23 35.00 9.02 -28.17
C LEU A 23 33.62 9.32 -28.76
N HIS A 24 33.30 8.86 -29.99
CA HIS A 24 31.95 8.96 -30.56
C HIS A 24 30.95 8.03 -29.86
N LEU A 25 31.36 6.83 -29.48
CA LEU A 25 30.53 5.90 -28.70
C LEU A 25 30.32 6.40 -27.27
N HIS A 26 31.27 7.08 -26.66
CA HIS A 26 31.09 7.73 -25.36
C HIS A 26 30.37 9.07 -25.45
N GLY A 27 30.42 9.77 -26.60
CA GLY A 27 29.71 11.04 -26.83
C GLY A 27 28.21 10.88 -27.10
N GLN A 28 27.70 9.67 -27.41
CA GLN A 28 26.27 9.42 -27.55
C GLN A 28 25.60 8.97 -26.24
N ALA A 29 26.36 8.82 -25.18
CA ALA A 29 25.87 8.43 -23.87
C ALA A 29 25.74 9.58 -22.87
N ALA A 30 25.60 10.82 -23.27
CA ALA A 30 25.30 11.89 -22.32
C ALA A 30 25.01 13.22 -22.96
N ALA A 31 23.87 13.40 -23.47
CA ALA A 31 23.17 14.68 -23.37
C ALA A 31 21.73 14.40 -22.94
N LEU A 32 21.57 13.68 -21.85
CA LEU A 32 20.41 13.84 -21.01
C LEU A 32 20.59 15.21 -20.34
N SER A 33 20.22 16.28 -21.06
CA SER A 33 19.96 17.56 -20.45
C SER A 33 18.96 17.25 -19.31
N SER A 34 19.26 17.67 -18.09
CA SER A 34 18.31 17.67 -16.99
C SER A 34 17.15 18.58 -17.41
N ALA A 35 16.21 18.03 -18.18
CA ALA A 35 15.06 18.76 -18.64
C ALA A 35 14.26 19.14 -17.40
N ALA A 36 14.01 20.43 -17.20
CA ALA A 36 13.21 20.90 -16.08
C ALA A 36 11.75 20.46 -16.22
N TYR A 37 11.37 19.98 -17.40
CA TYR A 37 10.02 19.53 -17.72
C TYR A 37 10.03 18.54 -18.90
N PHE A 38 9.00 17.68 -18.97
CA PHE A 38 8.74 16.79 -20.09
C PHE A 38 7.61 17.40 -20.94
N PRO A 39 7.87 17.79 -22.20
CA PRO A 39 6.95 18.60 -23.01
C PRO A 39 5.87 17.76 -23.69
N LEU A 40 4.88 18.44 -24.29
CA LEU A 40 3.95 17.84 -25.26
C LEU A 40 4.70 17.15 -26.39
N GLY A 41 4.19 16.02 -26.87
CA GLY A 41 4.85 15.17 -27.87
C GLY A 41 6.08 14.43 -27.34
N GLY A 42 6.49 14.69 -26.09
CA GLY A 42 7.61 14.02 -25.46
C GLY A 42 7.37 12.53 -25.32
N GLN A 43 8.41 11.72 -25.58
CA GLN A 43 8.37 10.26 -25.48
C GLN A 43 9.62 9.72 -24.78
N ALA A 44 9.42 8.68 -23.94
CA ALA A 44 10.49 7.89 -23.35
C ALA A 44 10.15 6.40 -23.51
N THR A 45 11.11 5.61 -23.95
CA THR A 45 10.88 4.21 -24.32
C THR A 45 11.96 3.29 -23.75
N VAL A 46 11.53 2.18 -23.17
CA VAL A 46 12.37 1.03 -22.81
C VAL A 46 11.99 -0.14 -23.72
N ARG A 47 12.97 -0.69 -24.44
CA ARG A 47 12.79 -1.91 -25.23
C ARG A 47 12.89 -3.13 -24.33
N LEU A 48 11.98 -4.07 -24.49
CA LEU A 48 11.98 -5.35 -23.77
C LEU A 48 12.82 -6.37 -24.52
N PRO A 49 13.49 -7.30 -23.84
CA PRO A 49 14.18 -8.39 -24.48
C PRO A 49 13.22 -9.26 -25.30
N PRO A 50 13.65 -9.74 -26.49
CA PRO A 50 12.90 -10.76 -27.19
C PRO A 50 12.91 -12.09 -26.41
N ALA A 51 12.09 -13.04 -26.85
CA ALA A 51 12.14 -14.40 -26.31
C ALA A 51 13.56 -15.01 -26.44
N PRO A 52 14.01 -15.82 -25.45
CA PRO A 52 13.30 -16.26 -24.26
C PRO A 52 13.23 -15.20 -23.14
N TYR A 53 12.26 -15.37 -22.22
CA TYR A 53 12.08 -14.49 -21.06
C TYR A 53 13.35 -14.42 -20.19
N GLN A 54 13.73 -13.21 -19.78
CA GLN A 54 14.91 -12.94 -18.95
C GLN A 54 14.48 -12.56 -17.52
N PRO A 55 14.57 -13.46 -16.52
CA PRO A 55 13.97 -13.28 -15.18
C PRO A 55 14.63 -12.22 -14.33
N ARG A 56 15.79 -11.67 -14.74
CA ARG A 56 16.49 -10.60 -14.02
C ARG A 56 16.54 -9.28 -14.81
N PHE A 57 15.77 -9.17 -15.87
CA PHE A 57 15.75 -7.96 -16.67
C PHE A 57 15.18 -6.80 -15.86
N ALA A 58 15.90 -5.70 -15.85
CA ALA A 58 15.44 -4.41 -15.35
C ALA A 58 16.12 -3.30 -16.17
N ALA A 59 15.32 -2.43 -16.74
CA ALA A 59 15.81 -1.31 -17.53
C ALA A 59 14.96 -0.05 -17.26
N ARG A 60 15.59 1.12 -17.37
CA ARG A 60 14.94 2.42 -17.15
C ARG A 60 15.36 3.42 -18.22
N ALA A 61 14.37 4.21 -18.65
CA ALA A 61 14.60 5.42 -19.46
C ALA A 61 14.27 6.64 -18.59
N VAL A 62 15.27 7.45 -18.28
CA VAL A 62 15.10 8.67 -17.45
C VAL A 62 14.27 9.69 -18.22
N VAL A 63 13.29 10.28 -17.56
CA VAL A 63 12.37 11.32 -18.07
C VAL A 63 12.73 12.68 -17.48
N LEU A 64 12.89 12.75 -16.14
CA LEU A 64 13.30 13.95 -15.40
C LEU A 64 14.31 13.55 -14.34
N ASP A 65 15.32 14.39 -14.09
CA ASP A 65 16.41 14.11 -13.15
C ASP A 65 16.78 15.35 -12.35
N ASP A 66 16.59 15.29 -11.03
CA ASP A 66 17.07 16.29 -10.06
C ASP A 66 18.20 15.74 -9.17
N ALA A 67 18.63 14.49 -9.37
CA ALA A 67 19.63 13.83 -8.53
C ALA A 67 21.01 14.50 -8.59
N GLN A 68 21.34 15.16 -9.70
CA GLN A 68 22.59 15.90 -9.85
C GLN A 68 22.65 17.19 -9.02
N ARG A 69 21.50 17.71 -8.60
CA ARG A 69 21.39 18.99 -7.86
C ARG A 69 21.27 18.79 -6.36
N ARG A 70 20.86 17.60 -5.91
CA ARG A 70 20.59 17.26 -4.50
C ARG A 70 20.95 15.80 -4.22
N ALA A 71 21.41 15.53 -3.02
CA ALA A 71 21.56 14.17 -2.49
C ALA A 71 20.77 14.03 -1.17
N PRO A 72 19.74 13.14 -1.11
CA PRO A 72 19.20 12.32 -2.19
C PRO A 72 18.32 13.16 -3.12
N GLY A 73 18.48 12.98 -4.44
CA GLY A 73 17.66 13.64 -5.44
C GLY A 73 16.57 12.73 -6.00
N PHE A 74 15.63 13.35 -6.72
CA PHE A 74 14.55 12.65 -7.39
C PHE A 74 14.89 12.33 -8.84
N VAL A 75 14.49 11.14 -9.28
CA VAL A 75 14.59 10.70 -10.68
C VAL A 75 13.23 10.15 -11.11
N VAL A 76 12.71 10.64 -12.23
CA VAL A 76 11.52 10.12 -12.90
C VAL A 76 11.96 9.28 -14.08
N ALA A 77 11.46 8.07 -14.18
CA ALA A 77 11.83 7.16 -15.26
C ALA A 77 10.67 6.27 -15.70
N VAL A 78 10.68 5.87 -16.95
CA VAL A 78 9.96 4.69 -17.42
C VAL A 78 10.77 3.49 -17.00
N SER A 79 10.16 2.57 -16.24
CA SER A 79 10.78 1.33 -15.76
C SER A 79 10.12 0.12 -16.40
N ALA A 80 10.95 -0.81 -16.84
CA ALA A 80 10.51 -2.13 -17.26
C ALA A 80 11.27 -3.17 -16.44
N GLU A 81 10.53 -4.04 -15.75
CA GLU A 81 11.09 -5.02 -14.81
C GLU A 81 10.50 -6.40 -15.08
N ALA A 82 11.33 -7.46 -15.00
CA ALA A 82 10.88 -8.84 -15.09
C ALA A 82 10.20 -9.26 -13.77
N GLY A 83 9.03 -9.89 -13.85
CA GLY A 83 8.30 -10.43 -12.71
C GLY A 83 7.23 -11.43 -13.12
N ALA A 84 7.09 -12.54 -12.38
CA ALA A 84 6.06 -13.56 -12.60
C ALA A 84 5.95 -14.08 -14.06
N GLY A 85 7.10 -14.26 -14.74
CA GLY A 85 7.13 -14.78 -16.12
C GLY A 85 6.82 -13.75 -17.21
N ALA A 86 6.63 -12.49 -16.88
CA ALA A 86 6.32 -11.41 -17.81
C ALA A 86 7.14 -10.14 -17.49
N TYR A 87 7.08 -9.13 -18.36
CA TYR A 87 7.67 -7.82 -18.10
C TYR A 87 6.58 -6.83 -17.71
N THR A 88 6.77 -6.14 -16.58
CA THR A 88 5.90 -5.05 -16.16
C THR A 88 6.49 -3.70 -16.58
N CYS A 89 5.61 -2.75 -16.89
CA CYS A 89 5.93 -1.42 -17.34
C CYS A 89 5.30 -0.39 -16.40
N SER A 90 6.07 0.59 -15.96
CA SER A 90 5.59 1.63 -15.05
C SER A 90 6.32 2.96 -15.25
N LEU A 91 5.62 4.07 -14.97
CA LEU A 91 6.25 5.35 -14.66
C LEU A 91 6.61 5.34 -13.18
N VAL A 92 7.88 5.55 -12.85
CA VAL A 92 8.38 5.51 -11.47
C VAL A 92 9.00 6.82 -11.06
N LEU A 93 8.81 7.18 -9.80
CA LEU A 93 9.56 8.22 -9.11
C LEU A 93 10.49 7.57 -8.10
N LEU A 94 11.76 7.88 -8.20
CA LEU A 94 12.83 7.40 -7.33
C LEU A 94 13.36 8.56 -6.50
N LEU A 95 13.63 8.30 -5.22
CA LEU A 95 14.38 9.22 -4.34
C LEU A 95 15.65 8.51 -3.88
N GLY A 96 16.82 8.99 -4.29
CA GLY A 96 18.09 8.34 -3.96
C GLY A 96 18.11 6.84 -4.32
N GLY A 97 17.50 6.47 -5.45
CA GLY A 97 17.37 5.08 -5.93
C GLY A 97 16.22 4.27 -5.34
N VAL A 98 15.54 4.73 -4.29
CA VAL A 98 14.36 4.06 -3.70
C VAL A 98 13.10 4.48 -4.46
N LYS A 99 12.30 3.52 -4.92
CA LYS A 99 10.99 3.75 -5.56
C LYS A 99 10.02 4.33 -4.52
N VAL A 100 9.60 5.58 -4.72
CA VAL A 100 8.72 6.29 -3.79
C VAL A 100 7.31 6.52 -4.35
N TRP A 101 7.13 6.36 -5.66
CA TRP A 101 5.83 6.33 -6.32
C TRP A 101 5.95 5.54 -7.63
N ALA A 102 4.86 4.90 -8.04
CA ALA A 102 4.78 4.19 -9.32
C ALA A 102 3.34 4.17 -9.85
N SER A 103 3.19 4.32 -11.15
CA SER A 103 1.88 4.28 -11.82
C SER A 103 1.22 2.90 -11.79
N ASP A 104 2.00 1.84 -11.56
CA ASP A 104 1.56 0.44 -11.46
C ASP A 104 1.49 -0.06 -10.00
N HIS A 105 1.39 0.85 -9.03
CA HIS A 105 1.45 0.48 -7.62
C HIS A 105 0.32 -0.48 -7.22
N LEU A 106 -0.90 -0.21 -7.66
CA LEU A 106 -2.08 -1.02 -7.35
C LEU A 106 -2.42 -2.04 -8.44
N ASP A 107 -2.08 -1.76 -9.70
CA ASP A 107 -2.39 -2.63 -10.84
C ASP A 107 -1.18 -2.73 -11.78
N LYS A 108 -0.67 -3.95 -11.96
CA LYS A 108 0.53 -4.22 -12.74
C LYS A 108 0.22 -4.20 -14.24
N PHE A 109 0.90 -3.32 -14.98
CA PHE A 109 0.83 -3.30 -16.42
C PHE A 109 1.85 -4.25 -17.06
N VAL A 110 1.38 -5.37 -17.58
CA VAL A 110 2.21 -6.30 -18.37
C VAL A 110 2.34 -5.79 -19.80
N ALA A 111 3.58 -5.52 -20.22
CA ALA A 111 3.91 -4.98 -21.53
C ALA A 111 4.60 -6.00 -22.43
N ARG A 112 4.48 -5.82 -23.75
CA ARG A 112 5.13 -6.65 -24.79
C ARG A 112 5.97 -5.75 -25.70
N ALA A 113 7.15 -6.25 -26.08
CA ALA A 113 8.11 -5.65 -27.01
C ALA A 113 8.74 -4.33 -26.52
N LEU A 114 7.96 -3.41 -25.97
CA LEU A 114 8.46 -2.16 -25.40
C LEU A 114 7.52 -1.59 -24.34
N CYS A 115 8.04 -0.68 -23.55
CA CYS A 115 7.32 0.16 -22.60
C CYS A 115 7.55 1.62 -23.01
N ARG A 116 6.49 2.36 -23.33
CA ARG A 116 6.57 3.74 -23.80
C ARG A 116 5.72 4.66 -22.95
N LEU A 117 6.32 5.72 -22.44
CA LEU A 117 5.64 6.90 -21.90
C LEU A 117 5.51 7.94 -23.00
N GLU A 118 4.37 8.58 -23.09
CA GLU A 118 4.11 9.66 -24.03
C GLU A 118 3.22 10.72 -23.39
N LEU A 119 3.57 12.00 -23.55
CA LEU A 119 2.65 13.10 -23.31
C LEU A 119 2.08 13.52 -24.67
N THR A 120 0.85 13.11 -24.94
CA THR A 120 0.20 13.30 -26.25
C THR A 120 -0.18 14.76 -26.50
N GLU A 121 -0.43 15.12 -27.75
CA GLU A 121 -0.77 16.51 -28.17
C GLU A 121 -2.07 17.01 -27.52
N ASP A 122 -2.99 16.12 -27.16
CA ASP A 122 -4.21 16.45 -26.42
C ASP A 122 -4.00 16.59 -24.91
N GLY A 123 -2.75 16.44 -24.44
CA GLY A 123 -2.38 16.63 -23.02
C GLY A 123 -2.54 15.39 -22.14
N GLN A 124 -2.71 14.19 -22.73
CA GLN A 124 -2.78 12.92 -21.99
C GLN A 124 -1.38 12.35 -21.74
N LEU A 125 -1.00 12.15 -20.50
CA LEU A 125 0.17 11.33 -20.16
C LEU A 125 -0.26 9.86 -20.09
N ARG A 126 0.39 8.98 -20.88
CA ARG A 126 0.03 7.56 -20.97
C ARG A 126 1.22 6.64 -21.07
N LEU A 127 1.07 5.41 -20.56
CA LEU A 127 1.98 4.28 -20.79
C LEU A 127 1.33 3.29 -21.77
N THR A 128 2.12 2.88 -22.78
CA THR A 128 1.69 1.91 -23.78
C THR A 128 2.74 0.83 -23.99
N ASP A 129 2.34 -0.35 -24.45
CA ASP A 129 3.23 -1.40 -24.94
C ASP A 129 3.52 -1.29 -26.45
N GLY A 130 4.29 -2.24 -26.99
CA GLY A 130 4.63 -2.29 -28.40
C GLY A 130 3.46 -2.56 -29.35
N ALA A 131 2.35 -3.09 -28.84
CA ALA A 131 1.10 -3.30 -29.59
C ALA A 131 0.14 -2.11 -29.48
N GLY A 132 0.52 -1.05 -28.76
CA GLY A 132 -0.33 0.11 -28.49
C GLY A 132 -1.36 -0.10 -27.37
N LYS A 133 -1.27 -1.21 -26.61
CA LYS A 133 -2.12 -1.41 -25.44
C LYS A 133 -1.79 -0.35 -24.39
N VAL A 134 -2.82 0.36 -23.91
CA VAL A 134 -2.68 1.34 -22.83
C VAL A 134 -2.74 0.61 -21.48
N GLY A 135 -1.71 0.80 -20.65
CA GLY A 135 -1.63 0.24 -19.32
C GLY A 135 -1.94 1.25 -18.22
N TRP A 136 -1.60 2.51 -18.45
CA TRP A 136 -1.90 3.59 -17.49
C TRP A 136 -2.08 4.92 -18.23
N LEU A 137 -2.87 5.82 -17.67
CA LEU A 137 -3.10 7.17 -18.18
C LEU A 137 -3.48 8.14 -17.05
N SER A 138 -3.13 9.43 -17.22
CA SER A 138 -3.42 10.50 -16.25
C SER A 138 -4.87 11.00 -16.26
N GLY A 139 -5.63 10.76 -17.34
CA GLY A 139 -7.01 11.27 -17.48
C GLY A 139 -7.10 12.75 -17.82
N THR A 140 -6.04 13.35 -18.41
CA THR A 140 -5.93 14.79 -18.65
C THR A 140 -6.13 15.19 -20.12
N ALA A 141 -6.61 14.28 -20.97
CA ALA A 141 -6.93 14.59 -22.36
C ALA A 141 -7.90 15.78 -22.49
N GLY A 142 -7.55 16.77 -23.33
CA GLY A 142 -8.39 17.95 -23.56
C GLY A 142 -8.36 19.02 -22.45
N GLN A 143 -7.61 18.81 -21.37
CA GLN A 143 -7.52 19.77 -20.26
C GLN A 143 -6.42 20.86 -20.46
N GLY A 144 -5.87 20.98 -21.66
CA GLY A 144 -4.90 22.02 -21.98
C GLY A 144 -3.50 21.82 -21.38
N VAL A 145 -3.15 20.60 -20.92
CA VAL A 145 -1.84 20.26 -20.38
C VAL A 145 -0.75 20.61 -21.40
N LYS A 146 0.36 21.19 -20.93
CA LYS A 146 1.53 21.57 -21.72
C LYS A 146 2.82 20.84 -21.33
N ALA A 147 2.95 20.43 -20.07
CA ALA A 147 4.17 19.79 -19.60
C ALA A 147 3.94 18.95 -18.34
N LEU A 148 4.82 17.96 -18.15
CA LEU A 148 5.02 17.28 -16.87
C LEU A 148 6.20 17.92 -16.14
N HIS A 149 6.02 18.32 -14.90
CA HIS A 149 7.03 18.86 -14.00
C HIS A 149 7.30 17.95 -12.81
N LEU A 150 8.51 18.05 -12.26
CA LEU A 150 8.89 17.45 -10.99
C LEU A 150 9.13 18.58 -9.97
N ASP A 151 8.32 18.63 -8.92
CA ASP A 151 8.62 19.47 -7.75
C ASP A 151 9.72 18.80 -6.92
N SER A 152 10.93 19.29 -7.04
CA SER A 152 12.10 18.75 -6.36
C SER A 152 12.11 18.94 -4.83
N LYS A 153 11.17 19.70 -4.26
CA LYS A 153 11.03 19.88 -2.81
C LYS A 153 10.17 18.78 -2.18
N THR A 154 9.13 18.37 -2.88
CA THR A 154 8.11 17.43 -2.38
C THR A 154 8.12 16.08 -3.10
N GLY A 155 8.84 15.98 -4.24
CA GLY A 155 8.80 14.81 -5.10
C GLY A 155 7.45 14.62 -5.80
N ASN A 156 6.67 15.70 -5.98
CA ASN A 156 5.39 15.61 -6.66
C ASN A 156 5.58 15.74 -8.17
N LEU A 157 5.02 14.80 -8.93
CA LEU A 157 4.89 14.91 -10.39
C LEU A 157 3.62 15.66 -10.70
N ILE A 158 3.70 16.70 -11.53
CA ILE A 158 2.60 17.61 -11.78
C ILE A 158 2.44 17.84 -13.27
N LEU A 159 1.26 17.57 -13.82
CA LEU A 159 0.86 18.00 -15.16
C LEU A 159 0.24 19.39 -15.06
N VAL A 160 0.78 20.34 -15.82
CA VAL A 160 0.34 21.74 -15.81
C VAL A 160 -0.12 22.21 -17.18
N ASP A 161 -1.08 23.15 -17.19
CA ASP A 161 -1.49 23.87 -18.39
C ASP A 161 -0.57 25.07 -18.71
N ALA A 162 -0.94 25.87 -19.70
CA ALA A 162 -0.16 27.05 -20.13
C ALA A 162 -0.13 28.16 -19.06
N GLN A 163 -1.06 28.16 -18.12
CA GLN A 163 -1.16 29.10 -17.00
C GLN A 163 -0.56 28.56 -15.69
N ASN A 164 0.12 27.38 -15.75
CA ASN A 164 0.66 26.65 -14.59
C ASN A 164 -0.40 26.13 -13.60
N HIS A 165 -1.66 25.99 -14.01
CA HIS A 165 -2.63 25.31 -13.15
C HIS A 165 -2.37 23.80 -13.18
N THR A 166 -2.45 23.19 -12.02
CA THR A 166 -2.32 21.72 -11.87
C THR A 166 -3.55 21.02 -12.44
N ARG A 167 -3.33 20.12 -13.41
CA ARG A 167 -4.38 19.28 -14.00
C ARG A 167 -4.36 17.84 -13.48
N TRP A 168 -3.21 17.39 -13.04
CA TRP A 168 -3.00 16.11 -12.37
C TRP A 168 -1.72 16.19 -11.54
N GLN A 169 -1.66 15.42 -10.46
CA GLN A 169 -0.46 15.28 -9.66
C GLN A 169 -0.34 13.90 -9.02
N SER A 170 0.89 13.36 -8.95
CA SER A 170 1.14 12.03 -8.40
C SER A 170 0.83 11.90 -6.91
N SER A 171 0.80 13.02 -6.17
CA SER A 171 0.45 13.00 -4.75
C SER A 171 -1.02 12.68 -4.49
N ASP A 172 -1.91 12.76 -5.48
CA ASP A 172 -3.32 12.42 -5.33
C ASP A 172 -3.57 10.91 -5.52
N ASP A 173 -2.60 10.20 -6.14
CA ASP A 173 -2.68 8.75 -6.30
C ASP A 173 -1.99 8.05 -5.12
N PRO A 174 -2.71 7.22 -4.35
CA PRO A 174 -2.15 6.58 -3.17
C PRO A 174 -1.08 5.55 -3.54
N THR A 175 0.01 5.55 -2.75
CA THR A 175 1.05 4.53 -2.74
C THR A 175 1.32 4.10 -1.30
N ASP A 176 2.35 3.31 -1.09
CA ASP A 176 2.81 2.92 0.25
C ASP A 176 3.66 4.01 0.94
N LYS A 177 3.87 5.17 0.32
CA LYS A 177 4.76 6.21 0.85
C LYS A 177 4.17 7.62 0.86
N PHE A 178 4.58 8.38 1.88
CA PHE A 178 4.26 9.79 2.05
C PHE A 178 5.57 10.58 2.16
N LEU A 179 5.85 11.49 1.22
CA LEU A 179 7.13 12.18 1.14
C LEU A 179 7.17 13.44 2.00
N ARG A 180 8.36 13.79 2.48
CA ARG A 180 8.58 15.05 3.19
C ARG A 180 8.22 16.25 2.31
N GLY A 181 7.48 17.19 2.88
CA GLY A 181 7.00 18.38 2.20
C GLY A 181 5.61 18.22 1.60
N GLN A 182 5.14 16.99 1.39
CA GLN A 182 3.76 16.76 0.93
C GLN A 182 2.76 17.20 2.00
N HIS A 183 1.67 17.79 1.53
CA HIS A 183 0.50 18.17 2.31
C HIS A 183 -0.73 17.67 1.58
N ARG A 184 -1.52 16.82 2.20
CA ARG A 184 -2.70 16.19 1.59
C ARG A 184 -3.94 16.46 2.42
N ARG A 185 -5.07 16.71 1.77
CA ARG A 185 -6.39 16.76 2.43
C ARG A 185 -6.83 15.35 2.79
N LEU A 186 -7.60 15.22 3.86
CA LEU A 186 -8.19 13.94 4.25
C LEU A 186 -9.40 13.59 3.38
N PRO A 187 -9.66 12.29 3.11
CA PRO A 187 -8.91 11.14 3.64
C PRO A 187 -7.57 10.91 2.92
N VAL A 188 -6.58 10.37 3.65
CA VAL A 188 -5.28 9.96 3.10
C VAL A 188 -5.08 8.48 3.34
N TYR A 189 -4.67 7.77 2.30
CA TYR A 189 -4.37 6.35 2.33
C TYR A 189 -2.92 6.10 1.93
N LEU A 190 -2.25 5.17 2.65
CA LEU A 190 -1.08 4.46 2.14
C LEU A 190 -1.47 3.00 2.02
N ILE A 191 -1.14 2.37 0.91
CA ILE A 191 -1.56 1.01 0.59
C ILE A 191 -0.34 0.25 0.10
N THR A 192 -0.08 -0.95 0.64
CA THR A 192 0.99 -1.81 0.13
C THR A 192 0.64 -2.35 -1.26
N PRO A 193 1.63 -2.67 -2.11
CA PRO A 193 1.37 -3.28 -3.41
C PRO A 193 0.52 -4.56 -3.27
N MET A 194 -0.55 -4.65 -4.07
CA MET A 194 -1.43 -5.81 -4.09
C MET A 194 -0.91 -6.81 -5.12
N ILE A 195 -0.60 -8.04 -4.68
CA ILE A 195 -0.18 -9.13 -5.57
C ILE A 195 -1.39 -9.86 -6.13
N ASN A 196 -2.31 -10.24 -5.25
CA ASN A 196 -3.60 -10.85 -5.59
C ASN A 196 -4.58 -10.55 -4.46
N VAL A 197 -5.56 -9.69 -4.73
CA VAL A 197 -6.51 -9.18 -3.72
C VAL A 197 -7.30 -10.30 -3.03
N MET A 198 -7.59 -11.38 -3.76
CA MET A 198 -8.43 -12.48 -3.24
C MET A 198 -7.65 -13.51 -2.42
N SER A 199 -6.35 -13.65 -2.64
CA SER A 199 -5.56 -14.72 -2.04
C SER A 199 -4.35 -14.27 -1.25
N SER A 200 -3.96 -12.99 -1.36
CA SER A 200 -2.81 -12.45 -0.65
C SER A 200 -3.22 -11.25 0.20
N PRO A 201 -2.88 -11.23 1.49
CA PRO A 201 -3.16 -10.07 2.32
C PRO A 201 -2.38 -8.86 1.85
N PHE A 202 -2.98 -7.68 1.99
CA PHE A 202 -2.33 -6.39 1.82
C PHE A 202 -2.68 -5.49 3.00
N TYR A 203 -1.96 -4.37 3.13
CA TYR A 203 -2.13 -3.46 4.25
C TYR A 203 -2.50 -2.07 3.78
N SER A 204 -3.29 -1.36 4.59
CA SER A 204 -3.50 0.08 4.46
C SER A 204 -3.17 0.81 5.76
N PHE A 205 -2.69 2.04 5.61
CA PHE A 205 -2.67 3.05 6.66
C PHE A 205 -3.63 4.15 6.26
N GLU A 206 -4.57 4.46 7.12
CA GLU A 206 -5.70 5.33 6.84
C GLU A 206 -5.74 6.49 7.82
N LEU A 207 -5.81 7.69 7.26
CA LEU A 207 -6.06 8.92 7.98
C LEU A 207 -7.41 9.47 7.52
N ASP A 208 -8.37 9.52 8.42
CA ASP A 208 -9.67 10.13 8.20
C ASP A 208 -9.96 11.15 9.32
N LYS A 209 -11.06 11.90 9.19
CA LYS A 209 -11.43 13.02 10.09
C LYS A 209 -11.38 12.69 11.57
N GLY A 210 -11.66 11.46 11.96
CA GLY A 210 -11.69 11.00 13.34
C GLY A 210 -10.84 9.77 13.64
N LYS A 211 -10.13 9.21 12.64
CA LYS A 211 -9.44 7.93 12.80
C LYS A 211 -8.06 7.92 12.14
N ILE A 212 -7.10 7.35 12.85
CA ILE A 212 -5.74 7.08 12.39
C ILE A 212 -5.51 5.60 12.68
N ALA A 213 -5.44 4.77 11.65
CA ALA A 213 -5.34 3.33 11.84
C ALA A 213 -4.58 2.62 10.73
N THR A 214 -4.03 1.44 11.05
CA THR A 214 -3.54 0.48 10.07
C THR A 214 -4.47 -0.72 10.01
N TYR A 215 -4.65 -1.25 8.79
CA TYR A 215 -5.52 -2.38 8.51
C TYR A 215 -4.79 -3.48 7.76
N ILE A 216 -5.17 -4.72 8.03
CA ILE A 216 -4.92 -5.88 7.18
C ILE A 216 -6.19 -6.19 6.41
N HIS A 217 -6.05 -6.46 5.11
CA HIS A 217 -7.13 -6.82 4.21
C HIS A 217 -6.85 -8.19 3.60
N LEU A 218 -7.89 -9.02 3.52
CA LEU A 218 -7.86 -10.30 2.81
C LEU A 218 -9.27 -10.57 2.23
N GLY A 219 -9.38 -10.60 0.90
CA GLY A 219 -10.68 -10.61 0.22
C GLY A 219 -11.54 -9.43 0.66
N ASP A 220 -12.78 -9.71 1.07
CA ASP A 220 -13.72 -8.69 1.54
C ASP A 220 -13.59 -8.36 3.03
N THR A 221 -12.64 -9.00 3.72
CA THR A 221 -12.45 -8.83 5.17
C THR A 221 -11.33 -7.84 5.46
N SER A 222 -11.57 -6.94 6.41
CA SER A 222 -10.53 -6.04 6.91
C SER A 222 -10.61 -5.87 8.42
N TYR A 223 -9.44 -5.86 9.07
CA TYR A 223 -9.30 -5.61 10.50
C TYR A 223 -8.23 -4.57 10.77
N SER A 224 -8.55 -3.60 11.63
CA SER A 224 -7.50 -2.76 12.18
C SER A 224 -6.66 -3.57 13.17
N TYR A 225 -5.35 -3.26 13.23
CA TYR A 225 -4.43 -3.86 14.20
C TYR A 225 -3.64 -2.83 14.99
N TRP A 226 -3.61 -1.58 14.52
CA TRP A 226 -3.08 -0.44 15.25
C TRP A 226 -3.96 0.78 15.02
N GLU A 227 -4.22 1.52 16.10
CA GLU A 227 -4.99 2.75 16.07
C GLU A 227 -4.38 3.76 17.02
N LEU A 228 -4.28 4.99 16.57
CA LEU A 228 -3.99 6.12 17.42
C LEU A 228 -5.33 6.74 17.85
N ALA A 229 -5.48 6.99 19.15
CA ALA A 229 -6.67 7.66 19.67
C ALA A 229 -6.87 9.00 18.95
N ALA A 230 -8.10 9.21 18.46
CA ALA A 230 -8.45 10.49 17.86
C ALA A 230 -8.24 11.62 18.88
N PRO A 231 -7.80 12.79 18.43
CA PRO A 231 -7.81 13.97 19.28
C PRO A 231 -9.22 14.20 19.81
N THR A 232 -9.33 14.79 21.01
CA THR A 232 -10.62 15.05 21.68
C THR A 232 -11.67 15.64 20.74
N ALA A 233 -12.95 15.36 21.00
CA ALA A 233 -14.13 15.56 20.14
C ALA A 233 -14.27 16.95 19.44
N ASN A 234 -13.49 17.95 19.83
CA ASN A 234 -13.52 19.30 19.27
C ASN A 234 -12.44 19.60 18.22
N SER A 235 -11.60 18.61 17.84
CA SER A 235 -10.50 18.84 16.89
C SER A 235 -10.56 17.84 15.73
N THR A 236 -11.49 18.08 14.79
CA THR A 236 -11.55 17.29 13.55
C THR A 236 -10.30 17.52 12.70
N MET A 237 -9.67 16.45 12.27
CA MET A 237 -8.57 16.50 11.32
C MET A 237 -9.10 16.88 9.94
N ALA A 238 -8.37 17.72 9.21
CA ALA A 238 -8.72 18.18 7.85
C ALA A 238 -7.64 17.81 6.83
N SER A 239 -6.38 17.74 7.26
CA SER A 239 -5.26 17.45 6.38
C SER A 239 -4.10 16.80 7.14
N ALA A 240 -3.18 16.19 6.39
CA ALA A 240 -1.95 15.62 6.89
C ALA A 240 -0.73 16.22 6.17
N ARG A 241 0.37 16.43 6.90
CA ARG A 241 1.63 16.93 6.37
C ARG A 241 2.80 16.17 6.99
N LEU A 242 3.71 15.69 6.15
CA LEU A 242 4.99 15.13 6.61
C LEU A 242 6.06 16.23 6.55
N ASP A 243 6.63 16.57 7.68
CA ASP A 243 7.78 17.46 7.75
C ASP A 243 9.05 16.76 8.28
N ALA A 244 10.09 17.52 8.57
CA ALA A 244 11.36 16.98 9.03
C ALA A 244 11.24 16.26 10.40
N SER A 245 10.22 16.54 11.19
CA SER A 245 10.04 16.05 12.56
C SER A 245 9.02 14.92 12.69
N GLY A 246 8.12 14.75 11.74
CA GLY A 246 7.08 13.71 11.80
C GLY A 246 5.88 13.97 10.91
N LEU A 247 4.92 13.07 11.00
CA LEU A 247 3.62 13.19 10.36
C LEU A 247 2.69 14.00 11.29
N LYS A 248 2.23 15.13 10.81
CA LYS A 248 1.32 16.03 11.52
C LYS A 248 -0.07 15.98 10.91
N MET A 249 -1.08 15.80 11.73
CA MET A 249 -2.48 15.96 11.39
C MET A 249 -2.92 17.36 11.79
N LEU A 250 -3.51 18.08 10.84
CA LEU A 250 -3.89 19.48 10.99
C LEU A 250 -5.41 19.62 10.92
N ASN A 251 -5.98 20.52 11.70
CA ASN A 251 -7.38 20.93 11.57
C ASN A 251 -7.59 21.90 10.39
N ALA A 252 -8.82 22.37 10.19
CA ALA A 252 -9.17 23.31 9.12
C ALA A 252 -8.44 24.67 9.26
N GLN A 253 -8.00 25.04 10.45
CA GLN A 253 -7.23 26.27 10.73
C GLN A 253 -5.70 26.06 10.57
N GLY A 254 -5.26 24.85 10.17
CA GLY A 254 -3.84 24.53 10.01
C GLY A 254 -3.08 24.27 11.32
N LEU A 255 -3.78 24.15 12.45
CA LEU A 255 -3.18 23.82 13.75
C LEU A 255 -2.96 22.31 13.87
N THR A 256 -1.82 21.89 14.43
CA THR A 256 -1.53 20.48 14.68
C THR A 256 -2.41 19.96 15.81
N VAL A 257 -3.23 18.94 15.51
CA VAL A 257 -4.13 18.29 16.47
C VAL A 257 -3.64 16.90 16.88
N ALA A 258 -2.82 16.25 16.05
CA ALA A 258 -2.12 15.01 16.38
C ALA A 258 -0.78 14.94 15.64
N GLN A 259 0.16 14.16 16.16
CA GLN A 259 1.48 13.99 15.55
C GLN A 259 2.02 12.59 15.83
N ILE A 260 2.62 11.99 14.80
CA ILE A 260 3.44 10.79 14.90
C ILE A 260 4.88 11.20 14.59
N SER A 261 5.79 11.01 15.54
CA SER A 261 7.20 11.43 15.40
C SER A 261 8.16 10.44 16.04
N PRO A 262 9.41 10.37 15.56
CA PRO A 262 10.44 9.59 16.24
C PRO A 262 10.65 10.08 17.67
N PRO A 263 10.88 9.17 18.63
CA PRO A 263 11.08 9.52 20.05
C PRO A 263 12.38 10.30 20.30
N VAL A 264 13.35 10.18 19.40
CA VAL A 264 14.66 10.84 19.51
C VAL A 264 14.88 11.73 18.31
N LYS A 265 15.41 12.95 18.51
CA LYS A 265 15.81 13.83 17.42
C LYS A 265 16.89 13.14 16.57
N LYS A 266 16.55 12.88 15.32
CA LYS A 266 17.42 12.29 14.30
C LYS A 266 17.54 13.26 13.11
N PRO A 267 18.40 12.95 12.13
CA PRO A 267 18.42 13.70 10.87
C PRO A 267 17.01 13.89 10.30
N PRO A 268 16.77 14.96 9.54
CA PRO A 268 15.46 15.28 8.99
C PRO A 268 14.87 14.09 8.22
N LEU A 269 13.59 13.78 8.47
CA LEU A 269 12.88 12.70 7.79
C LEU A 269 12.83 12.95 6.28
N SER A 270 12.89 11.86 5.51
CA SER A 270 12.76 11.87 4.04
C SER A 270 11.37 11.42 3.60
N PHE A 271 10.87 10.33 4.17
CA PHE A 271 9.53 9.81 3.89
C PHE A 271 9.02 8.92 5.02
N LEU A 272 7.71 8.76 5.06
CA LEU A 272 6.97 7.75 5.80
C LEU A 272 6.60 6.62 4.82
N ALA A 273 6.69 5.37 5.24
CA ALA A 273 6.29 4.22 4.44
C ALA A 273 5.44 3.24 5.26
N LEU A 274 4.48 2.62 4.60
CA LEU A 274 3.83 1.41 5.06
C LEU A 274 4.59 0.21 4.48
N GLY A 275 5.25 -0.56 5.34
CA GLY A 275 6.05 -1.71 4.95
C GLY A 275 5.21 -2.87 4.43
N GLY A 276 5.82 -3.76 3.65
CA GLY A 276 5.18 -5.00 3.19
C GLY A 276 4.79 -5.96 4.32
N ASP A 277 5.30 -5.75 5.53
CA ASP A 277 4.93 -6.43 6.77
C ASP A 277 3.77 -5.75 7.53
N GLY A 278 3.26 -4.62 7.03
CA GLY A 278 2.23 -3.82 7.64
C GLY A 278 2.73 -2.82 8.69
N ASN A 279 4.05 -2.69 8.90
CA ASN A 279 4.56 -1.70 9.84
C ASN A 279 4.62 -0.29 9.23
N LEU A 280 4.27 0.71 10.02
CA LEU A 280 4.43 2.11 9.64
C LEU A 280 5.82 2.58 10.07
N GLU A 281 6.65 2.98 9.12
CA GLU A 281 8.05 3.31 9.34
C GLU A 281 8.39 4.70 8.79
N MET A 282 9.23 5.44 9.53
CA MET A 282 9.78 6.72 9.07
C MET A 282 11.26 6.58 8.75
N TYR A 283 11.67 7.16 7.62
CA TYR A 283 13.01 7.06 7.07
C TYR A 283 13.71 8.40 6.99
N TYR A 284 15.03 8.40 7.25
CA TYR A 284 15.93 9.50 6.98
C TYR A 284 17.07 9.07 6.06
N HIS A 285 17.67 10.00 5.34
CA HIS A 285 18.84 9.72 4.51
C HIS A 285 20.12 9.83 5.34
N ASP A 286 20.88 8.73 5.38
CA ASP A 286 22.23 8.69 5.96
C ASP A 286 23.25 9.10 4.89
N ALA A 287 23.72 10.34 4.96
CA ALA A 287 24.65 10.90 3.98
C ALA A 287 26.02 10.21 3.96
N GLN A 288 26.46 9.63 5.09
CA GLN A 288 27.75 8.92 5.16
C GLN A 288 27.71 7.60 4.38
N HIS A 289 26.58 6.89 4.47
CA HIS A 289 26.42 5.58 3.84
C HIS A 289 25.57 5.64 2.54
N GLN A 290 25.15 6.83 2.12
CA GLN A 290 24.30 7.06 0.94
C GLN A 290 23.08 6.12 0.87
N ARG A 291 22.41 5.92 2.01
CA ARG A 291 21.26 5.02 2.12
C ARG A 291 20.21 5.56 3.10
N PHE A 292 18.96 5.09 2.93
CA PHE A 292 17.91 5.37 3.90
C PHE A 292 17.99 4.43 5.09
N ARG A 293 17.74 4.98 6.27
CA ARG A 293 17.65 4.26 7.54
C ARG A 293 16.35 4.55 8.24
N VAL A 294 15.84 3.54 8.95
CA VAL A 294 14.64 3.66 9.77
C VAL A 294 14.95 4.52 11.00
N SER A 295 14.11 5.53 11.21
CA SER A 295 14.12 6.40 12.38
C SER A 295 13.06 6.01 13.39
N TYR A 296 11.93 5.47 12.93
CA TYR A 296 10.76 5.12 13.73
C TYR A 296 10.05 3.91 13.13
N LYS A 297 9.57 3.03 14.00
CA LYS A 297 8.62 1.96 13.71
C LYS A 297 7.44 2.09 14.65
N ALA A 298 6.23 2.01 14.13
CA ALA A 298 5.02 2.13 14.94
C ALA A 298 4.81 0.91 15.83
N LEU A 299 5.17 -0.28 15.36
CA LEU A 299 4.87 -1.57 15.96
C LEU A 299 6.12 -2.41 16.17
N GLY A 300 6.14 -3.16 17.28
CA GLY A 300 7.06 -4.24 17.51
C GLY A 300 6.68 -5.50 16.73
N PHE A 301 7.59 -6.48 16.69
CA PHE A 301 7.41 -7.73 15.93
C PHE A 301 6.09 -8.43 16.24
N CYS A 302 5.76 -8.69 17.53
CA CYS A 302 4.53 -9.36 17.96
C CYS A 302 3.25 -8.49 17.85
N GLU A 303 3.34 -7.28 17.36
CA GLU A 303 2.19 -6.40 17.14
C GLU A 303 1.75 -6.37 15.67
N LEU A 304 2.53 -7.03 14.79
CA LEU A 304 2.24 -7.17 13.37
C LEU A 304 1.35 -8.41 13.11
N PRO A 305 0.34 -8.31 12.24
CA PRO A 305 -0.63 -9.40 12.03
C PRO A 305 -0.02 -10.70 11.51
N LEU A 306 0.99 -10.62 10.65
CA LEU A 306 1.63 -11.78 10.03
C LEU A 306 3.08 -11.97 10.50
N SER A 307 3.39 -11.57 11.74
CA SER A 307 4.72 -11.79 12.33
C SER A 307 5.03 -13.26 12.56
N CYS A 308 4.01 -14.07 12.83
CA CYS A 308 4.10 -15.52 13.00
C CYS A 308 3.16 -16.24 12.04
N GLY A 309 3.35 -17.55 11.88
CA GLY A 309 2.49 -18.41 11.06
C GLY A 309 1.05 -18.48 11.59
N ILE A 310 0.16 -19.03 10.78
CA ILE A 310 -1.27 -19.13 11.10
C ILE A 310 -1.59 -20.04 12.30
N HIS A 311 -0.68 -20.96 12.66
CA HIS A 311 -0.80 -21.86 13.80
C HIS A 311 0.23 -21.56 14.89
N GLU A 312 0.73 -20.32 14.93
CA GLU A 312 1.75 -19.89 15.86
C GLU A 312 1.29 -18.69 16.68
N VAL A 313 1.78 -18.62 17.91
CA VAL A 313 1.60 -17.49 18.82
C VAL A 313 2.93 -16.77 18.98
N CYS A 314 2.92 -15.43 18.84
CA CYS A 314 4.07 -14.63 19.20
C CYS A 314 4.22 -14.56 20.72
N SER A 315 5.26 -15.19 21.25
CA SER A 315 5.52 -15.26 22.70
C SER A 315 5.98 -13.90 23.24
N ALA A 316 5.88 -13.72 24.55
CA ALA A 316 6.38 -12.52 25.24
C ALA A 316 7.89 -12.24 25.00
N ALA A 317 8.65 -13.28 24.61
CA ALA A 317 10.06 -13.14 24.24
C ALA A 317 10.28 -12.72 22.77
N GLY A 318 9.21 -12.39 22.02
CA GLY A 318 9.30 -11.99 20.61
C GLY A 318 9.66 -13.14 19.65
N ARG A 319 9.27 -14.36 19.97
CA ARG A 319 9.51 -15.56 19.16
C ARG A 319 8.22 -16.29 18.89
N CYS A 320 8.06 -16.83 17.69
CA CYS A 320 6.92 -17.65 17.32
C CYS A 320 7.01 -19.03 17.98
N LYS A 321 5.90 -19.51 18.50
CA LYS A 321 5.74 -20.82 19.12
C LYS A 321 4.44 -21.44 18.60
N ASP A 322 4.47 -22.73 18.34
CA ASP A 322 3.31 -23.51 17.94
C ASP A 322 2.17 -23.41 18.97
N PHE A 323 0.92 -23.51 18.51
CA PHE A 323 -0.28 -23.52 19.34
C PHE A 323 -0.23 -24.58 20.45
N ALA A 324 0.40 -25.74 20.20
CA ALA A 324 0.58 -26.80 21.18
C ALA A 324 1.24 -26.34 22.50
N ALA A 325 2.04 -25.26 22.45
CA ALA A 325 2.66 -24.69 23.66
C ALA A 325 1.68 -23.90 24.55
N TYR A 326 0.47 -23.62 24.08
CA TYR A 326 -0.57 -22.81 24.74
C TYR A 326 -1.88 -23.57 25.00
N THR A 327 -1.95 -24.83 24.59
CA THR A 327 -3.07 -25.73 24.91
C THR A 327 -2.73 -26.51 26.18
N ASP A 328 -3.72 -26.82 27.01
CA ASP A 328 -3.53 -27.67 28.22
C ASP A 328 -3.39 -29.15 27.88
N MET A 329 -3.20 -29.51 26.63
CA MET A 329 -3.18 -30.88 26.17
C MET A 329 -1.83 -31.53 26.36
N PRO A 330 -1.73 -32.62 27.09
CA PRO A 330 -0.55 -33.48 26.99
C PRO A 330 -0.49 -34.08 25.59
N ALA A 331 0.70 -34.06 25.01
CA ALA A 331 1.01 -34.56 23.65
C ALA A 331 0.67 -36.06 23.45
N ALA A 332 0.06 -36.72 24.42
CA ALA A 332 -0.16 -38.16 24.47
C ALA A 332 -1.61 -38.61 24.12
N ILE A 333 -2.52 -37.70 23.82
CA ILE A 333 -3.90 -38.09 23.52
C ILE A 333 -4.25 -37.73 22.07
N ALA A 334 -3.61 -38.41 21.15
CA ALA A 334 -3.99 -38.40 19.73
C ALA A 334 -5.28 -39.20 19.45
N GLY A 335 -6.13 -39.47 20.42
CA GLY A 335 -7.33 -40.29 20.27
C GLY A 335 -8.60 -39.71 20.90
N ASP A 336 -8.48 -38.81 21.86
CA ASP A 336 -9.68 -38.23 22.53
C ASP A 336 -9.71 -36.72 22.28
N ASP A 337 -10.74 -36.28 21.64
CA ASP A 337 -11.03 -35.01 21.02
C ASP A 337 -10.82 -33.81 21.96
N PRO A 338 -9.78 -32.97 21.73
CA PRO A 338 -9.51 -31.80 22.53
C PRO A 338 -10.36 -30.59 22.15
N CYS A 339 -11.29 -30.82 21.28
CA CYS A 339 -12.19 -29.84 20.79
C CYS A 339 -13.33 -29.64 21.80
N TYR A 340 -13.66 -28.44 22.12
CA TYR A 340 -14.97 -28.13 22.65
C TYR A 340 -15.97 -28.73 21.66
N ALA A 341 -16.50 -29.92 22.00
CA ALA A 341 -17.36 -30.68 21.12
C ALA A 341 -18.60 -29.85 20.78
N THR A 342 -18.68 -29.40 19.56
CA THR A 342 -19.93 -29.03 18.94
C THR A 342 -20.58 -30.30 18.46
N ALA A 343 -21.87 -30.44 18.70
CA ALA A 343 -22.64 -31.60 18.29
C ALA A 343 -22.40 -31.88 16.80
N ALA A 344 -21.96 -33.10 16.50
CA ALA A 344 -21.94 -33.72 15.19
C ALA A 344 -21.34 -32.92 14.00
N GLY A 345 -20.06 -33.07 13.73
CA GLY A 345 -19.53 -32.97 12.37
C GLY A 345 -18.99 -31.62 11.91
N GLU A 346 -19.08 -30.56 12.67
CA GLU A 346 -18.62 -29.22 12.31
C GLU A 346 -17.42 -28.80 13.15
N GLY A 347 -16.33 -28.44 12.48
CA GLY A 347 -15.04 -27.87 12.88
C GLY A 347 -14.74 -27.75 14.38
N CYS A 348 -13.61 -28.31 14.75
CA CYS A 348 -13.06 -28.26 16.10
C CYS A 348 -12.50 -26.86 16.46
N MET A 349 -12.81 -26.36 17.69
CA MET A 349 -12.22 -25.13 18.22
C MET A 349 -11.11 -25.44 19.22
N VAL A 350 -9.87 -25.11 18.90
CA VAL A 350 -8.70 -25.27 19.79
C VAL A 350 -8.61 -24.08 20.74
N HIS A 351 -8.56 -24.34 22.04
CA HIS A 351 -8.48 -23.31 23.08
C HIS A 351 -7.03 -22.99 23.46
N LEU A 352 -6.62 -21.74 23.26
CA LEU A 352 -5.31 -21.20 23.64
C LEU A 352 -5.45 -20.28 24.85
N ARG A 353 -4.84 -20.67 25.99
CA ARG A 353 -4.92 -19.90 27.23
C ARG A 353 -3.89 -18.80 27.32
N GLY A 354 -4.30 -17.61 27.74
CA GLY A 354 -3.43 -16.46 27.90
C GLY A 354 -2.93 -15.93 26.56
N VAL A 355 -3.69 -16.13 25.51
CA VAL A 355 -3.44 -15.66 24.15
C VAL A 355 -4.52 -14.66 23.75
N THR A 356 -4.13 -13.65 23.02
CA THR A 356 -4.99 -12.64 22.36
C THR A 356 -4.59 -12.50 20.91
N THR A 357 -5.31 -11.71 20.13
CA THR A 357 -4.90 -11.31 18.77
C THR A 357 -4.57 -9.83 18.72
N VAL A 358 -3.78 -9.41 17.74
CA VAL A 358 -3.55 -8.00 17.44
C VAL A 358 -4.73 -7.38 16.68
N LEU A 359 -5.57 -8.22 16.07
CA LEU A 359 -6.72 -7.76 15.32
C LEU A 359 -7.75 -7.11 16.25
N ARG A 360 -8.31 -6.00 15.80
CA ARG A 360 -9.39 -5.28 16.48
C ARG A 360 -10.69 -5.50 15.72
N ALA A 361 -11.77 -5.69 16.47
CA ALA A 361 -13.08 -5.87 15.87
C ALA A 361 -13.53 -4.57 15.20
N ALA A 362 -13.42 -4.52 13.86
CA ALA A 362 -13.79 -3.33 13.10
C ALA A 362 -15.29 -3.28 12.75
N LEU A 363 -16.00 -4.40 12.66
CA LEU A 363 -17.32 -4.49 12.05
C LEU A 363 -18.40 -5.16 12.89
N SER A 364 -18.08 -5.85 13.98
CA SER A 364 -19.07 -6.47 14.86
C SER A 364 -19.02 -5.91 16.26
N SER A 365 -20.18 -5.58 16.82
CA SER A 365 -20.29 -5.29 18.24
C SER A 365 -19.90 -6.54 19.02
N PRO A 366 -19.07 -6.43 20.07
CA PRO A 366 -18.74 -7.57 20.91
C PRO A 366 -20.00 -8.10 21.60
N LEU A 367 -20.06 -9.42 21.77
CA LEU A 367 -21.08 -10.05 22.59
C LEU A 367 -20.71 -9.84 24.05
N ALA A 368 -21.49 -9.07 24.76
CA ALA A 368 -21.28 -8.80 26.19
C ALA A 368 -22.06 -9.76 27.07
N ASN A 369 -21.53 -10.03 28.27
CA ASN A 369 -22.16 -10.87 29.29
C ASN A 369 -22.45 -12.31 28.82
N VAL A 370 -21.48 -12.89 28.10
CA VAL A 370 -21.51 -14.28 27.63
C VAL A 370 -20.50 -15.13 28.38
N THR A 371 -20.72 -16.44 28.43
CA THR A 371 -19.74 -17.42 28.91
C THR A 371 -18.72 -17.76 27.82
N LEU A 372 -17.57 -18.32 28.18
CA LEU A 372 -16.61 -18.84 27.21
C LEU A 372 -17.26 -19.89 26.29
N ARG A 373 -18.09 -20.76 26.85
CA ARG A 373 -18.79 -21.83 26.13
C ARG A 373 -19.74 -21.27 25.07
N GLU A 374 -20.55 -20.27 25.42
CA GLU A 374 -21.43 -19.58 24.46
C GLU A 374 -20.66 -18.86 23.37
N CYS A 375 -19.58 -18.16 23.72
CA CYS A 375 -18.68 -17.49 22.77
C CYS A 375 -18.14 -18.47 21.72
N VAL A 376 -17.62 -19.62 22.17
CA VAL A 376 -17.07 -20.67 21.32
C VAL A 376 -18.15 -21.35 20.48
N ALA A 377 -19.30 -21.69 21.06
CA ALA A 377 -20.39 -22.36 20.37
C ALA A 377 -20.98 -21.50 19.24
N GLN A 378 -21.13 -20.19 19.47
CA GLN A 378 -21.59 -19.26 18.42
C GLN A 378 -20.59 -19.15 17.26
N CYS A 379 -19.29 -19.05 17.56
CA CYS A 379 -18.27 -19.03 16.50
C CYS A 379 -18.22 -20.37 15.74
N ALA A 380 -18.33 -21.50 16.44
CA ALA A 380 -18.29 -22.82 15.83
C ALA A 380 -19.45 -23.04 14.84
N SER A 381 -20.65 -22.52 15.16
CA SER A 381 -21.83 -22.60 14.29
C SER A 381 -21.83 -21.61 13.13
N ASP A 382 -21.03 -20.54 13.20
CA ASP A 382 -20.91 -19.54 12.13
C ASP A 382 -19.81 -19.95 11.12
N LEU A 383 -20.19 -20.17 9.86
CA LEU A 383 -19.26 -20.53 8.79
C LEU A 383 -18.21 -19.46 8.51
N SER A 384 -18.53 -18.20 8.76
CA SER A 384 -17.61 -17.07 8.57
C SER A 384 -16.63 -16.87 9.74
N CYS A 385 -16.94 -17.46 10.92
CA CYS A 385 -16.09 -17.34 12.10
C CYS A 385 -14.99 -18.41 12.10
N ASN A 386 -13.74 -17.97 12.16
CA ASN A 386 -12.57 -18.86 12.25
C ASN A 386 -11.84 -18.75 13.59
N ALA A 387 -12.09 -17.69 14.37
CA ALA A 387 -11.54 -17.54 15.71
C ALA A 387 -12.45 -16.71 16.61
N ALA A 388 -12.43 -17.02 17.91
CA ALA A 388 -13.12 -16.28 18.96
C ALA A 388 -12.14 -15.83 20.04
N LEU A 389 -12.20 -14.56 20.42
CA LEU A 389 -11.47 -14.01 21.56
C LEU A 389 -12.47 -13.77 22.69
N TYR A 390 -12.28 -14.45 23.81
CA TYR A 390 -13.03 -14.23 25.03
C TYR A 390 -12.17 -13.56 26.09
N VAL A 391 -12.71 -12.51 26.70
CA VAL A 391 -12.06 -11.79 27.80
C VAL A 391 -12.99 -11.76 28.99
N LYS A 392 -12.61 -12.45 30.09
CA LYS A 392 -13.39 -12.49 31.34
C LYS A 392 -13.39 -11.10 32.00
N ASP A 393 -14.54 -10.63 32.44
CA ASP A 393 -14.68 -9.34 33.12
C ASP A 393 -13.98 -9.35 34.50
N SER A 394 -13.44 -8.20 34.92
CA SER A 394 -12.65 -8.06 36.15
C SER A 394 -13.47 -7.85 37.42
N GLY A 395 -14.76 -7.60 37.27
CA GLY A 395 -15.64 -7.16 38.37
C GLY A 395 -16.28 -8.24 39.20
N VAL A 396 -16.18 -9.53 38.82
CA VAL A 396 -16.84 -10.62 39.53
C VAL A 396 -15.81 -11.40 40.36
N ALA A 397 -15.92 -11.29 41.68
CA ALA A 397 -15.18 -12.13 42.64
C ALA A 397 -15.53 -13.59 42.35
N VAL A 398 -14.49 -14.35 42.10
CA VAL A 398 -14.49 -15.77 41.73
C VAL A 398 -15.32 -16.62 42.65
N VAL A 399 -16.42 -17.21 42.16
CA VAL A 399 -16.87 -18.55 42.62
C VAL A 399 -17.52 -19.38 41.49
N ASP A 400 -18.04 -18.79 40.41
CA ASP A 400 -18.65 -19.56 39.31
C ASP A 400 -18.06 -19.18 37.94
N ASP A 401 -17.66 -20.20 37.16
CA ASP A 401 -17.14 -20.10 35.79
C ASP A 401 -18.20 -19.60 34.77
N ASP A 402 -19.40 -19.28 35.20
CA ASP A 402 -20.58 -19.18 34.35
C ASP A 402 -21.03 -17.77 33.97
N HIS A 403 -20.42 -16.68 34.44
CA HIS A 403 -20.98 -15.36 34.13
C HIS A 403 -19.94 -14.30 33.77
N GLY A 404 -20.28 -13.53 32.71
CA GLY A 404 -19.83 -12.16 32.53
C GLY A 404 -18.47 -11.92 31.82
N GLY A 405 -18.34 -12.35 30.56
CA GLY A 405 -17.22 -11.97 29.70
C GLY A 405 -17.67 -11.25 28.43
N VAL A 406 -16.70 -10.81 27.66
CA VAL A 406 -16.90 -10.20 26.36
C VAL A 406 -16.25 -11.06 25.28
N CYS A 407 -16.99 -11.32 24.21
CA CYS A 407 -16.60 -12.19 23.11
C CYS A 407 -16.50 -11.39 21.80
N TRP A 408 -15.43 -11.61 21.05
CA TRP A 408 -15.23 -11.11 19.68
C TRP A 408 -15.02 -12.27 18.71
N HIS A 409 -15.66 -12.22 17.56
CA HIS A 409 -15.51 -13.19 16.49
C HIS A 409 -14.67 -12.63 15.34
N TYR A 410 -13.81 -13.47 14.76
CA TYR A 410 -12.90 -13.11 13.69
C TYR A 410 -12.98 -14.11 12.53
N THR A 411 -12.92 -13.60 11.32
CA THR A 411 -12.76 -14.42 10.10
C THR A 411 -11.29 -14.76 9.82
N LEU A 412 -10.35 -13.98 10.37
CA LEU A 412 -8.91 -14.21 10.24
C LEU A 412 -8.32 -14.74 11.54
N THR A 413 -7.41 -15.72 11.43
CA THR A 413 -6.74 -16.37 12.58
C THR A 413 -5.30 -15.90 12.77
N VAL A 414 -4.95 -14.71 12.27
CA VAL A 414 -3.59 -14.16 12.29
C VAL A 414 -3.35 -13.27 13.51
N GLY A 415 -2.08 -13.01 13.82
CA GLY A 415 -1.67 -12.06 14.85
C GLY A 415 -1.91 -12.56 16.29
N ALA A 416 -1.96 -13.87 16.50
CA ALA A 416 -2.02 -14.44 17.83
C ALA A 416 -0.76 -14.11 18.63
N ARG A 417 -0.95 -13.57 19.84
CA ARG A 417 0.17 -13.19 20.74
C ARG A 417 -0.12 -13.53 22.19
N GLU A 418 0.94 -13.82 22.94
CA GLU A 418 0.87 -14.08 24.36
C GLU A 418 0.55 -12.80 25.15
N VAL A 419 -0.38 -12.91 26.11
CA VAL A 419 -0.68 -11.84 27.06
C VAL A 419 0.36 -11.86 28.17
N THR A 420 0.97 -10.71 28.43
CA THR A 420 1.97 -10.55 29.50
C THR A 420 1.34 -10.08 30.81
N GLY A 421 1.96 -10.47 31.95
CA GLY A 421 1.55 -10.02 33.29
C GLY A 421 0.41 -10.78 33.91
N GLY A 422 -0.19 -10.23 34.99
CA GLY A 422 -1.23 -10.88 35.80
C GLY A 422 -2.59 -11.08 35.11
N TYR A 423 -2.77 -10.53 33.96
CA TYR A 423 -4.03 -10.59 33.18
C TYR A 423 -4.14 -11.85 32.30
N ARG A 424 -3.09 -12.66 32.18
CA ARG A 424 -3.03 -13.85 31.30
C ARG A 424 -4.26 -14.77 31.46
N ARG A 425 -4.72 -15.02 32.70
CA ARG A 425 -5.84 -15.91 32.98
C ARG A 425 -7.20 -15.40 32.50
N ARG A 426 -7.31 -14.15 32.08
CA ARG A 426 -8.56 -13.54 31.63
C ARG A 426 -8.81 -13.72 30.14
N TYR A 427 -7.76 -14.08 29.37
CA TYR A 427 -7.82 -14.17 27.92
C TYR A 427 -7.85 -15.61 27.47
N SER A 428 -8.82 -15.92 26.61
CA SER A 428 -8.97 -17.19 25.91
C SER A 428 -9.14 -16.92 24.44
N TYR A 429 -8.25 -17.44 23.61
CA TYR A 429 -8.33 -17.34 22.17
C TYR A 429 -8.59 -18.72 21.60
N CYS A 430 -9.75 -18.90 20.94
CA CYS A 430 -10.21 -20.17 20.39
C CYS A 430 -10.15 -20.10 18.87
N VAL A 431 -9.51 -21.07 18.22
CA VAL A 431 -9.29 -21.10 16.77
C VAL A 431 -9.95 -22.33 16.18
N LYS A 432 -10.72 -22.13 15.10
CA LYS A 432 -11.40 -23.21 14.37
C LYS A 432 -10.38 -24.01 13.55
N PHE A 433 -10.32 -25.29 13.79
CA PHE A 433 -9.51 -26.24 13.03
C PHE A 433 -10.43 -27.03 12.10
N THR A 434 -10.23 -26.90 10.80
CA THR A 434 -10.80 -27.86 9.85
C THR A 434 -9.79 -28.97 9.68
N ALA A 435 -10.08 -30.15 10.23
CA ALA A 435 -9.32 -31.35 9.94
C ALA A 435 -9.34 -31.56 8.43
N ALA A 436 -8.18 -31.49 7.78
CA ALA A 436 -8.06 -31.92 6.39
C ALA A 436 -8.41 -33.42 6.37
N VAL A 437 -9.52 -33.77 5.69
CA VAL A 437 -9.88 -35.16 5.44
C VAL A 437 -8.72 -35.78 4.67
N GLY A 438 -7.87 -36.51 5.39
CA GLY A 438 -6.78 -37.29 4.84
C GLY A 438 -7.35 -38.46 4.05
N GLY A 439 -7.38 -38.34 2.72
CA GLY A 439 -7.52 -39.48 1.83
C GLY A 439 -6.31 -40.38 1.98
N GLY A 440 -6.51 -41.56 2.57
CA GLY A 440 -5.49 -42.59 2.68
C GLY A 440 -5.02 -43.05 1.29
N GLY A 441 -3.72 -43.15 1.15
CA GLY A 441 -3.02 -43.75 0.00
C GLY A 441 -1.66 -44.17 0.49
N ASP A 442 -1.48 -45.44 0.77
CA ASP A 442 -0.21 -46.12 1.07
C ASP A 442 0.80 -45.90 -0.06
N GLY A 443 2.08 -45.68 0.30
CA GLY A 443 3.18 -45.73 -0.67
C GLY A 443 4.46 -45.00 -0.24
N ASP A 444 5.29 -45.69 0.53
CA ASP A 444 6.76 -45.82 0.47
C ASP A 444 7.65 -44.58 0.27
N GLY A 445 8.53 -44.41 1.21
CA GLY A 445 9.89 -43.93 1.39
C GLY A 445 10.49 -42.86 0.48
N GLY A 446 11.00 -41.77 1.08
CA GLY A 446 12.06 -40.94 0.49
C GLY A 446 12.02 -39.47 0.84
N ASP A 447 12.96 -39.08 1.70
CA ASP A 447 13.60 -37.77 1.88
C ASP A 447 12.76 -36.51 2.18
N ALA A 448 13.04 -35.99 3.38
CA ALA A 448 12.62 -34.70 3.91
C ALA A 448 13.45 -33.58 3.26
N ASP A 449 12.81 -32.71 2.50
CA ASP A 449 12.98 -31.25 2.58
C ASP A 449 12.02 -30.57 1.58
N ASP A 450 11.34 -29.50 2.03
CA ASP A 450 10.44 -28.62 1.21
C ASP A 450 8.92 -28.82 1.36
N SER A 451 8.40 -28.86 2.61
CA SER A 451 6.96 -29.04 2.86
C SER A 451 6.16 -27.77 3.20
N SER A 452 6.75 -26.60 3.34
CA SER A 452 6.01 -25.41 3.80
C SER A 452 5.42 -24.52 2.70
N ARG A 453 5.78 -24.74 1.43
CA ARG A 453 5.25 -23.98 0.28
C ARG A 453 4.08 -24.64 -0.46
N GLY A 454 3.81 -25.92 -0.20
CA GLY A 454 2.79 -26.71 -0.93
C GLY A 454 1.39 -26.65 -0.35
N MET A 455 1.21 -26.22 0.91
CA MET A 455 -0.08 -26.34 1.62
C MET A 455 -1.06 -25.22 1.33
N LEU A 456 -0.58 -24.00 1.07
CA LEU A 456 -1.45 -22.88 0.64
C LEU A 456 -2.06 -23.10 -0.76
N GLY A 457 -1.37 -23.84 -1.62
CA GLY A 457 -1.83 -24.15 -2.98
C GLY A 457 -2.87 -25.26 -3.09
N LYS A 458 -2.98 -26.16 -2.10
CA LYS A 458 -3.89 -27.31 -2.15
C LYS A 458 -5.29 -27.06 -1.55
N ILE A 459 -5.45 -26.06 -0.71
CA ILE A 459 -6.76 -25.64 -0.17
C ILE A 459 -7.61 -24.92 -1.22
N LEU A 460 -6.98 -24.38 -2.27
CA LEU A 460 -7.63 -23.61 -3.34
C LEU A 460 -8.14 -24.45 -4.53
N MET A 461 -7.88 -25.75 -4.60
CA MET A 461 -8.17 -26.56 -5.80
C MET A 461 -9.51 -27.32 -5.77
N VAL A 462 -10.29 -27.33 -4.71
CA VAL A 462 -11.55 -28.11 -4.62
C VAL A 462 -12.82 -27.28 -4.87
N GLY A 463 -12.71 -25.93 -4.89
CA GLY A 463 -13.83 -25.02 -5.19
C GLY A 463 -13.94 -24.53 -6.65
N GLY A 464 -13.09 -24.98 -7.54
CA GLY A 464 -12.66 -24.28 -8.76
C GLY A 464 -13.60 -24.19 -9.97
N ALA A 465 -14.85 -24.61 -9.94
CA ALA A 465 -15.74 -24.48 -11.10
C ALA A 465 -16.92 -23.51 -10.91
N ILE A 466 -17.32 -23.24 -9.68
CA ILE A 466 -18.40 -22.28 -9.36
C ILE A 466 -17.83 -20.89 -9.12
N ASP A 467 -16.58 -20.79 -8.64
CA ASP A 467 -15.94 -19.54 -8.28
C ASP A 467 -15.55 -18.66 -9.46
N VAL A 468 -15.24 -19.23 -10.63
CA VAL A 468 -14.83 -18.43 -11.81
C VAL A 468 -15.98 -17.56 -12.32
N VAL A 469 -17.21 -18.05 -12.31
CA VAL A 469 -18.37 -17.28 -12.76
C VAL A 469 -18.73 -16.19 -11.74
N CYS A 470 -18.66 -16.52 -10.44
CA CYS A 470 -18.89 -15.54 -9.37
C CYS A 470 -17.80 -14.47 -9.33
N ALA A 471 -16.52 -14.83 -9.52
CA ALA A 471 -15.41 -13.88 -9.57
C ALA A 471 -15.53 -12.92 -10.78
N VAL A 472 -15.94 -13.42 -11.96
CA VAL A 472 -16.15 -12.58 -13.14
C VAL A 472 -17.32 -11.62 -12.93
N VAL A 473 -18.45 -12.11 -12.38
CA VAL A 473 -19.61 -11.27 -12.08
C VAL A 473 -19.26 -10.21 -11.03
N PHE A 474 -18.53 -10.59 -9.99
CA PHE A 474 -18.12 -9.67 -8.93
C PHE A 474 -17.13 -8.61 -9.45
N THR A 475 -16.13 -9.02 -10.26
CA THR A 475 -15.19 -8.08 -10.88
C THR A 475 -15.94 -7.07 -11.78
N VAL A 476 -16.92 -7.52 -12.55
CA VAL A 476 -17.76 -6.64 -13.36
C VAL A 476 -18.57 -5.67 -12.49
N LEU A 477 -19.15 -6.16 -11.38
CA LEU A 477 -19.90 -5.31 -10.45
C LEU A 477 -19.02 -4.28 -9.75
N VAL A 478 -17.82 -4.66 -9.32
CA VAL A 478 -16.84 -3.76 -8.72
C VAL A 478 -16.39 -2.69 -9.74
N VAL A 479 -16.07 -3.08 -10.96
CA VAL A 479 -15.72 -2.13 -12.03
C VAL A 479 -16.88 -1.18 -12.36
N LEU A 480 -18.12 -1.70 -12.41
CA LEU A 480 -19.31 -0.89 -12.62
C LEU A 480 -19.56 0.06 -11.42
N HIS A 481 -19.34 -0.39 -10.20
CA HIS A 481 -19.45 0.43 -8.99
C HIS A 481 -18.42 1.56 -8.98
N PHE A 482 -17.15 1.28 -9.28
CA PHE A 482 -16.10 2.30 -9.41
C PHE A 482 -16.37 3.26 -10.57
N ARG A 483 -16.87 2.78 -11.71
CA ARG A 483 -17.30 3.64 -12.81
C ARG A 483 -18.50 4.52 -12.42
N ARG A 484 -19.43 4.00 -11.60
CA ARG A 484 -20.56 4.76 -11.06
C ARG A 484 -20.09 5.83 -10.07
N LEU A 485 -19.15 5.51 -9.17
CA LEU A 485 -18.54 6.46 -8.24
C LEU A 485 -17.78 7.58 -8.97
N ARG A 486 -17.00 7.23 -10.01
CA ARG A 486 -16.33 8.22 -10.87
C ARG A 486 -17.30 9.12 -11.62
N ARG A 487 -18.43 8.58 -12.09
CA ARG A 487 -19.49 9.38 -12.74
C ARG A 487 -20.20 10.30 -11.74
N LEU A 488 -20.44 9.83 -10.51
CA LEU A 488 -21.01 10.65 -9.44
C LEU A 488 -20.04 11.76 -9.01
N ALA A 489 -18.76 11.49 -8.91
CA ALA A 489 -17.73 12.51 -8.65
C ALA A 489 -17.67 13.55 -9.76
N ALA A 490 -17.73 13.14 -11.03
CA ALA A 490 -17.77 14.06 -12.18
C ALA A 490 -19.06 14.90 -12.25
N THR A 491 -20.22 14.35 -11.82
CA THR A 491 -21.49 15.09 -11.73
C THR A 491 -21.54 16.05 -10.55
N VAL A 492 -20.82 15.76 -9.46
CA VAL A 492 -20.68 16.70 -8.33
C VAL A 492 -19.77 17.86 -8.74
N ASP A 493 -18.69 17.59 -9.46
CA ASP A 493 -17.75 18.61 -9.95
C ASP A 493 -18.45 19.55 -10.98
N SER A 494 -19.27 18.99 -11.88
CA SER A 494 -20.03 19.82 -12.83
C SER A 494 -21.10 20.69 -12.15
N ARG A 495 -21.75 20.20 -11.09
CA ARG A 495 -22.71 21.00 -10.31
C ARG A 495 -22.05 22.10 -9.47
N VAL A 496 -20.83 21.86 -8.98
CA VAL A 496 -20.05 22.90 -8.27
C VAL A 496 -19.65 24.02 -9.24
N VAL A 497 -19.29 23.67 -10.48
CA VAL A 497 -19.00 24.66 -11.54
C VAL A 497 -20.24 25.46 -11.93
N GLU A 498 -21.42 24.81 -12.08
CA GLU A 498 -22.68 25.50 -12.37
C GLU A 498 -23.10 26.45 -11.23
N LEU A 499 -22.92 26.06 -9.96
CA LEU A 499 -23.21 26.93 -8.80
C LEU A 499 -22.26 28.14 -8.74
N GLN A 500 -20.99 27.98 -9.10
CA GLN A 500 -20.02 29.08 -9.15
C GLN A 500 -20.27 30.03 -10.33
N GLN A 501 -20.79 29.54 -11.47
CA GLN A 501 -21.22 30.38 -12.60
C GLN A 501 -22.48 31.13 -12.28
N GLY A 502 -23.48 30.52 -11.62
CA GLY A 502 -24.70 31.20 -11.17
C GLY A 502 -24.49 32.31 -10.14
N GLU A 503 -23.45 32.17 -9.25
CA GLU A 503 -23.06 33.23 -8.32
C GLU A 503 -22.35 34.39 -9.03
N ALA A 504 -21.61 34.13 -10.11
CA ALA A 504 -20.94 35.17 -10.89
C ALA A 504 -21.94 35.98 -11.75
N GLU A 505 -22.96 35.34 -12.34
CA GLU A 505 -24.03 36.04 -13.10
C GLU A 505 -24.97 36.84 -12.19
N GLY A 506 -25.24 36.35 -10.95
CA GLY A 506 -26.03 37.08 -9.95
C GLY A 506 -25.33 38.32 -9.37
N ALA A 507 -23.99 38.36 -9.42
CA ALA A 507 -23.18 39.49 -8.95
C ALA A 507 -23.08 40.61 -10.01
N GLU A 508 -23.22 40.31 -11.31
CA GLU A 508 -23.25 41.30 -12.38
C GLU A 508 -24.63 41.99 -12.50
N GLU A 509 -25.73 41.31 -12.18
CA GLU A 509 -27.06 41.87 -12.21
C GLU A 509 -27.36 42.81 -11.04
N GLN A 510 -26.68 42.69 -9.91
CA GLN A 510 -26.78 43.62 -8.76
C GLN A 510 -25.95 44.90 -8.92
N ASN A 511 -24.98 44.95 -9.84
CA ASN A 511 -24.15 46.13 -10.06
C ASN A 511 -24.66 47.06 -11.19
N GLY A 512 -25.75 46.67 -11.86
CA GLY A 512 -26.39 47.43 -12.96
C GLY A 512 -27.59 48.28 -12.56
N SER A 513 -28.06 48.27 -11.28
CA SER A 513 -29.29 48.93 -10.89
C SER A 513 -29.14 50.21 -10.02
N ASP A 514 -27.90 50.65 -9.73
CA ASP A 514 -27.67 51.84 -8.88
C ASP A 514 -27.06 53.03 -9.63
N HIS A 515 -27.45 53.24 -10.89
CA HIS A 515 -27.06 54.48 -11.58
C HIS A 515 -28.22 55.01 -12.45
N ASP A 516 -29.33 55.46 -11.78
CA ASP A 516 -30.26 56.46 -12.34
C ASP A 516 -31.25 56.90 -11.25
N SER A 517 -30.92 57.95 -10.56
CA SER A 517 -31.86 58.90 -9.98
C SER A 517 -31.13 59.87 -9.00
N ASP A 518 -30.59 60.96 -9.53
CA ASP A 518 -30.62 62.26 -8.87
C ASP A 518 -30.25 63.36 -9.88
N GLU A 519 -31.25 63.88 -10.54
CA GLU A 519 -31.26 65.28 -11.03
C GLU A 519 -32.72 65.76 -11.08
N THR A 520 -32.97 66.84 -10.39
CA THR A 520 -34.01 67.83 -10.32
C THR A 520 -34.65 67.89 -8.92
N GLU A 521 -34.70 69.00 -8.23
CA GLU A 521 -35.14 70.37 -8.43
C GLU A 521 -34.90 71.25 -7.16
N HIS A 522 -34.45 72.46 -7.39
CA HIS A 522 -34.85 73.79 -6.92
C HIS A 522 -35.31 74.09 -5.49
N ASN A 523 -34.67 75.09 -4.97
CA ASN A 523 -34.90 76.35 -4.25
C ASN A 523 -34.19 76.45 -2.91
#